data_75391dd4c2884a6f60eb9b00ad5df11e
#
_entry.id   75391dd4c2884a6f60eb9b00ad5df11e
#
_cell.length_a   1.000
_cell.length_b   1.000
_cell.length_c   1.000
_cell.angle_alpha   90.00
_cell.angle_beta   90.00
_cell.angle_gamma   90.00
#
_symmetry.space_group_name_H-M   'P 1'
#
loop_
_entity.id
_entity.type
_entity.pdbx_description
1 polymer ?
#
loop_
_entity_poly.entity_id
_entity_poly.type
_entity_poly.pdbx_seq_one_letter_code
_entity_poly.pdbx_strand_id
1 'polypeptide(L)' 'MYSKNNCPFCDRAKALLESKSIPFKIIKMEDEPDARGFLMDQGLRSVPQIFKDGVLLPGGYQGLAGKDEEFFNTLKG' A
#
# COMPACT_ATOMS: atom_id res chain seq x y z
N MET A 1 2.00 -2.59 3.11
CA MET A 1 2.15 -1.74 1.90
C MET A 1 3.52 -1.97 1.29
N TYR A 2 3.55 -2.29 0.03
CA TYR A 2 4.81 -2.43 -0.71
C TYR A 2 5.24 -1.07 -1.22
N SER A 3 6.48 -0.73 -0.99
CA SER A 3 6.99 0.62 -1.20
C SER A 3 8.45 0.58 -1.69
N LYS A 4 8.98 1.73 -2.06
CA LYS A 4 10.41 1.91 -2.38
C LYS A 4 10.86 3.27 -1.91
N ASN A 5 12.20 3.49 -1.88
CA ASN A 5 12.75 4.80 -1.56
C ASN A 5 12.45 5.79 -2.68
N ASN A 6 12.39 7.07 -2.35
CA ASN A 6 12.15 8.15 -3.31
C ASN A 6 10.84 7.98 -4.10
N CYS A 7 9.79 7.56 -3.39
CA CYS A 7 8.48 7.36 -3.99
C CYS A 7 7.48 8.32 -3.36
N PRO A 8 7.17 9.46 -4.00
CA PRO A 8 6.22 10.43 -3.44
C PRO A 8 4.84 9.85 -3.18
N PHE A 9 4.35 8.99 -4.06
CA PHE A 9 3.05 8.36 -3.87
C PHE A 9 3.04 7.37 -2.71
N CYS A 10 4.16 6.70 -2.47
CA CYS A 10 4.30 5.83 -1.30
C CYS A 10 4.22 6.65 -0.01
N ASP A 11 4.88 7.81 0.01
CA ASP A 11 4.86 8.72 1.15
C ASP A 11 3.45 9.26 1.40
N ARG A 12 2.73 9.58 0.34
CA ARG A 12 1.35 10.05 0.44
C ARG A 12 0.42 8.95 0.97
N ALA A 13 0.59 7.73 0.49
CA ALA A 13 -0.21 6.60 0.97
C ALA A 13 0.05 6.34 2.45
N LYS A 14 1.32 6.39 2.86
CA LYS A 14 1.70 6.23 4.25
C LYS A 14 1.05 7.30 5.13
N ALA A 15 1.16 8.56 4.72
CA ALA A 15 0.57 9.67 5.47
C ALA A 15 -0.94 9.53 5.57
N LEU A 16 -1.59 9.11 4.50
CA LEU A 16 -3.04 8.91 4.49
C LEU A 16 -3.45 7.82 5.49
N LEU A 17 -2.78 6.68 5.47
CA LEU A 17 -3.08 5.58 6.41
C LEU A 17 -2.83 6.02 7.85
N GLU A 18 -1.76 6.76 8.11
CA GLU A 18 -1.48 7.27 9.44
C GLU A 18 -2.54 8.26 9.90
N SER A 19 -3.00 9.15 9.01
CA SER A 19 -4.02 10.14 9.33
C SER A 19 -5.36 9.51 9.70
N LYS A 20 -5.61 8.29 9.20
CA LYS A 20 -6.82 7.54 9.50
C LYS A 20 -6.63 6.55 10.65
N SER A 21 -5.49 6.57 11.29
CA SER A 21 -5.14 5.67 12.40
C SER A 21 -5.25 4.19 12.03
N ILE A 22 -4.87 3.87 10.80
CA ILE A 22 -4.89 2.50 10.30
C ILE A 22 -3.52 1.88 10.50
N PRO A 23 -3.41 0.76 11.26
CA PRO A 23 -2.13 0.07 11.39
C PRO A 23 -1.74 -0.57 10.07
N PHE A 24 -0.46 -0.46 9.70
CA PHE A 24 0.05 -1.06 8.48
C PHE A 24 1.54 -1.35 8.61
N LYS A 25 2.01 -2.25 7.75
CA LYS A 25 3.42 -2.60 7.67
C LYS A 25 3.95 -2.17 6.31
N ILE A 26 5.15 -1.61 6.31
CA ILE A 26 5.84 -1.20 5.08
C ILE A 26 6.86 -2.26 4.70
N ILE A 27 6.81 -2.70 3.46
CA ILE A 27 7.79 -3.62 2.88
C ILE A 27 8.48 -2.88 1.74
N LYS A 28 9.76 -2.54 1.95
CA LYS A 28 10.53 -1.83 0.94
C LYS A 28 11.16 -2.80 -0.03
N MET A 29 10.99 -2.53 -1.32
CA MET A 29 11.51 -3.38 -2.39
C MET A 29 13.03 -3.50 -2.35
N GLU A 30 13.72 -2.44 -1.90
CA GLU A 30 15.18 -2.45 -1.78
C GLU A 30 15.68 -3.39 -0.69
N ASP A 31 14.88 -3.53 0.38
CA ASP A 31 15.24 -4.34 1.54
C ASP A 31 14.78 -5.79 1.41
N GLU A 32 13.78 -6.03 0.56
CA GLU A 32 13.12 -7.32 0.43
C GLU A 32 13.05 -7.75 -1.05
N PRO A 33 14.12 -8.36 -1.59
CA PRO A 33 14.11 -8.77 -3.00
C PRO A 33 12.96 -9.72 -3.37
N ASP A 34 12.54 -10.57 -2.43
CA ASP A 34 11.42 -11.48 -2.66
C ASP A 34 10.10 -10.74 -2.87
N ALA A 35 9.95 -9.58 -2.23
CA ALA A 35 8.75 -8.76 -2.40
C ALA A 35 8.62 -8.26 -3.85
N ARG A 36 9.74 -7.91 -4.46
CA ARG A 36 9.75 -7.49 -5.86
C ARG A 36 9.27 -8.61 -6.78
N GLY A 37 9.79 -9.82 -6.57
CA GLY A 37 9.35 -10.99 -7.33
C GLY A 37 7.88 -11.28 -7.11
N PHE A 38 7.40 -11.15 -5.89
CA PHE A 38 5.99 -11.34 -5.58
C PHE A 38 5.10 -10.37 -6.37
N LEU A 39 5.46 -9.08 -6.38
CA LEU A 39 4.66 -8.09 -7.12
C LEU A 39 4.68 -8.36 -8.63
N MET A 40 5.82 -8.74 -9.17
CA MET A 40 5.93 -9.07 -10.59
C MET A 40 5.07 -10.28 -10.96
N ASP A 41 5.03 -11.28 -10.09
CA ASP A 41 4.19 -12.46 -10.28
C ASP A 41 2.71 -12.11 -10.28
N GLN A 42 2.33 -11.05 -9.55
CA GLN A 42 0.96 -10.54 -9.53
C GLN A 42 0.65 -9.61 -10.70
N GLY A 43 1.62 -9.40 -11.59
CA GLY A 43 1.46 -8.46 -12.71
C GLY A 43 1.55 -6.99 -12.30
N LEU A 44 2.09 -6.71 -11.12
CA LEU A 44 2.18 -5.36 -10.57
C LEU A 44 3.60 -4.83 -10.76
N ARG A 45 3.73 -3.65 -11.35
CA ARG A 45 5.03 -3.07 -11.67
C ARG A 45 5.29 -1.73 -10.99
N SER A 46 4.31 -1.22 -10.27
CA SER A 46 4.42 0.08 -9.62
C SER A 46 4.20 -0.04 -8.13
N VAL A 47 4.62 0.99 -7.41
CA VAL A 47 4.36 1.14 -5.98
C VAL A 47 3.73 2.51 -5.76
N PRO A 48 2.95 2.74 -4.71
CA PRO A 48 2.64 1.78 -3.63
C PRO A 48 1.64 0.70 -4.07
N GLN A 49 1.77 -0.48 -3.49
CA GLN A 49 0.77 -1.55 -3.64
C GLN A 49 0.31 -1.94 -2.24
N ILE A 50 -0.98 -1.88 -2.01
CA ILE A 50 -1.57 -2.05 -0.69
C ILE A 50 -2.36 -3.34 -0.65
N PHE A 51 -2.03 -4.20 0.32
CA PHE A 51 -2.73 -5.46 0.55
C PHE A 51 -3.33 -5.47 1.93
N LYS A 52 -4.52 -6.02 2.06
CA LYS A 52 -5.15 -6.28 3.35
C LYS A 52 -5.46 -7.77 3.43
N ASP A 53 -4.85 -8.45 4.42
CA ASP A 53 -5.04 -9.89 4.64
C ASP A 53 -4.83 -10.72 3.36
N GLY A 54 -3.81 -10.35 2.59
CA GLY A 54 -3.47 -11.05 1.36
C GLY A 54 -4.28 -10.61 0.14
N VAL A 55 -5.20 -9.68 0.30
CA VAL A 55 -6.04 -9.18 -0.80
C VAL A 55 -5.59 -7.81 -1.25
N LEU A 56 -5.32 -7.68 -2.56
CA LEU A 56 -4.90 -6.41 -3.14
C LEU A 56 -6.02 -5.39 -3.10
N LEU A 57 -5.70 -4.20 -2.60
CA LEU A 57 -6.57 -3.03 -2.71
C LEU A 57 -6.17 -2.30 -3.99
N PRO A 58 -7.02 -2.30 -5.03
CA PRO A 58 -6.62 -1.78 -6.33
C PRO A 58 -6.44 -0.27 -6.37
N GLY A 59 -5.61 0.20 -7.30
CA GLY A 59 -5.43 1.62 -7.55
C GLY A 59 -4.31 2.29 -6.77
N GLY A 60 -3.59 1.57 -5.93
CA GLY A 60 -2.48 2.13 -5.14
C GLY A 60 -2.93 3.32 -4.31
N TYR A 61 -2.12 4.39 -4.28
CA TYR A 61 -2.47 5.60 -3.53
C TYR A 61 -3.76 6.24 -4.05
N GLN A 62 -3.90 6.36 -5.37
CA GLN A 62 -5.06 7.04 -5.95
C GLN A 62 -6.35 6.30 -5.64
N GLY A 63 -6.33 4.98 -5.69
CA GLY A 63 -7.47 4.17 -5.31
C GLY A 63 -7.83 4.34 -3.84
N LEU A 64 -6.81 4.40 -2.98
CA LEU A 64 -7.00 4.58 -1.54
C LEU A 64 -7.55 5.98 -1.24
N ALA A 65 -6.99 7.00 -1.88
CA ALA A 65 -7.39 8.40 -1.64
C ALA A 65 -8.83 8.68 -2.02
N GLY A 66 -9.38 7.90 -2.95
CA GLY A 66 -10.76 8.06 -3.39
C GLY A 66 -11.80 7.37 -2.50
N LYS A 67 -11.37 6.70 -1.43
CA LYS A 67 -12.28 5.98 -0.54
C LYS A 67 -12.82 6.89 0.57
N ASP A 68 -13.98 6.50 1.11
CA ASP A 68 -14.62 7.24 2.20
C ASP A 68 -14.21 6.70 3.58
N GLU A 69 -14.71 7.35 4.63
CA GLU A 69 -14.39 6.96 6.01
C GLU A 69 -14.88 5.55 6.33
N GLU A 70 -15.99 5.15 5.77
CA GLU A 70 -16.54 3.82 6.00
C GLU A 70 -15.57 2.75 5.52
N PHE A 71 -14.98 2.96 4.35
CA PHE A 71 -13.95 2.06 3.83
C PHE A 71 -12.76 1.98 4.78
N PHE A 72 -12.26 3.14 5.24
CA PHE A 72 -11.11 3.18 6.15
C PHE A 72 -11.43 2.50 7.48
N ASN A 73 -12.65 2.60 7.96
CA ASN A 73 -13.05 1.92 9.18
C ASN A 73 -12.95 0.39 9.03
N THR A 74 -13.20 -0.14 7.84
CA THR A 74 -13.05 -1.58 7.61
C THR A 74 -11.59 -2.03 7.69
N LEU A 75 -10.65 -1.12 7.42
CA LEU A 75 -9.22 -1.44 7.49
C LEU A 75 -8.68 -1.44 8.91
N LYS A 76 -9.38 -0.79 9.83
CA LYS A 76 -8.93 -0.69 11.23
C LYS A 76 -9.11 -1.99 12.01
N GLY A 77 -9.96 -2.80 11.55
CA GLY A 77 -10.30 -3.93 12.32
C GLY A 77 -10.51 -5.19 11.76
#